data_a231928144653726830c46286023dc30
#
_entry.id   a231928144653726830c46286023dc30
#
_cell.length_a   1.000
_cell.length_b   1.000
_cell.length_c   1.000
_cell.angle_alpha   90.00
_cell.angle_beta   90.00
_cell.angle_gamma   90.00
#
_symmetry.space_group_name_H-M   'P 1'
#
loop_
_entity.id
_entity.type
_entity.pdbx_description
1 polymer ?
#
loop_
_entity_poly.entity_id
_entity_poly.type
_entity_poly.pdbx_seq_one_letter_code
_entity_poly.pdbx_strand_id
1 'polypeptide(L)'
;MKVGERDAEGNLHLVKAADGGPYSRLLATDVIDPADGETVLYKAGDALSMDVLNDLVAHGVEEVQARSVLTCESKRGVCAKCYGWSLATNTLVDVGEAVGIVAAQSIGEPGTQLTLRSFHSGGVAAASDITQGLPRVTELFEARTPKGEAPIAEFAGVVKVENTDHGRQITLTPDDTSVEPIVYTDTRRAPMLVKNGDHVAAGDQLVEGSVDPKKILRILGPRAAQVNIVNEVHTVYRSQGVDIHDKHIEVIVHQMLRRVTVIDSGDTPLLPGELVDQARFKAANKETIKNGGKPAAARPELMGITKASLATDSWLSAASFQETTRVLTEAALSQKVDDLKGLKENVIIGKLIPAGTGLARYQNAVVEPDKAIRDTIYPNFGLGADMDGSQTDFSDADLSDVDFSNIDFGDLKLGDDFNPDDFIDDQGGNDFGADSGNDLV
;
A
#
# COMPACT_ATOMS: atom_id res chain seq x y z
N MET A 1 -19.31 -3.76 -1.29
CA MET A 1 -19.02 -2.61 -2.17
C MET A 1 -20.22 -2.36 -3.06
N LYS A 2 -20.63 -1.10 -3.23
CA LYS A 2 -21.71 -0.75 -4.15
C LYS A 2 -21.27 -0.91 -5.60
N VAL A 3 -22.10 -1.56 -6.41
CA VAL A 3 -21.93 -1.70 -7.86
C VAL A 3 -22.91 -0.79 -8.58
N GLY A 4 -24.15 -0.73 -8.07
CA GLY A 4 -25.21 0.09 -8.61
C GLY A 4 -25.79 1.04 -7.58
N GLU A 5 -26.31 2.16 -8.05
CA GLU A 5 -27.05 3.12 -7.25
C GLU A 5 -28.38 3.42 -7.94
N ARG A 6 -29.48 3.42 -7.16
CA ARG A 6 -30.81 3.71 -7.70
C ARG A 6 -31.03 5.22 -7.81
N ASP A 7 -31.51 5.65 -8.96
CA ASP A 7 -31.98 7.03 -9.14
C ASP A 7 -33.33 7.27 -8.45
N ALA A 8 -33.80 8.51 -8.50
CA ALA A 8 -35.08 8.90 -7.93
C ALA A 8 -36.30 8.17 -8.61
N GLU A 9 -36.10 7.60 -9.78
CA GLU A 9 -37.11 6.86 -10.57
C GLU A 9 -37.03 5.34 -10.29
N GLY A 10 -36.03 4.89 -9.50
CA GLY A 10 -35.87 3.49 -9.12
C GLY A 10 -34.99 2.67 -10.07
N ASN A 11 -34.44 3.27 -11.14
CA ASN A 11 -33.58 2.58 -12.07
C ASN A 11 -32.16 2.42 -11.45
N LEU A 12 -31.55 1.25 -11.61
CA LEU A 12 -30.22 0.98 -11.13
C LEU A 12 -29.20 1.42 -12.18
N HIS A 13 -28.27 2.30 -11.78
CA HIS A 13 -27.18 2.78 -12.59
C HIS A 13 -25.84 2.35 -12.01
N LEU A 14 -24.86 2.07 -12.86
CA LEU A 14 -23.52 1.74 -12.43
C LEU A 14 -22.91 2.92 -11.63
N VAL A 15 -22.41 2.63 -10.44
CA VAL A 15 -21.60 3.59 -9.68
C VAL A 15 -20.35 3.93 -10.51
N LYS A 16 -20.10 5.22 -10.72
CA LYS A 16 -18.95 5.64 -11.52
C LYS A 16 -17.66 5.02 -10.99
N ALA A 17 -16.84 4.50 -11.90
CA ALA A 17 -15.54 3.89 -11.52
C ALA A 17 -14.65 4.84 -10.73
N ALA A 18 -14.79 6.15 -10.96
CA ALA A 18 -14.16 7.24 -10.21
C ALA A 18 -14.58 7.30 -8.72
N ASP A 19 -15.67 6.65 -8.35
CA ASP A 19 -16.19 6.70 -6.98
C ASP A 19 -15.65 5.58 -6.08
N GLY A 20 -14.44 5.06 -6.38
CA GLY A 20 -13.83 4.00 -5.58
C GLY A 20 -14.56 2.66 -5.72
N GLY A 21 -15.14 2.44 -6.89
CA GLY A 21 -15.94 1.29 -7.20
C GLY A 21 -15.18 -0.04 -7.15
N PRO A 22 -15.92 -1.14 -7.33
CA PRO A 22 -15.36 -2.50 -7.32
C PRO A 22 -14.49 -2.82 -8.56
N TYR A 23 -14.37 -1.92 -9.54
CA TYR A 23 -13.57 -2.11 -10.75
C TYR A 23 -12.15 -2.59 -10.47
N SER A 24 -11.62 -3.45 -11.31
CA SER A 24 -10.29 -4.03 -11.22
C SER A 24 -10.00 -4.87 -9.96
N ARG A 25 -11.04 -5.20 -9.16
CA ARG A 25 -10.93 -6.09 -8.00
C ARG A 25 -11.42 -7.49 -8.35
N LEU A 26 -11.18 -8.44 -7.44
CA LEU A 26 -11.71 -9.80 -7.55
C LEU A 26 -12.87 -9.99 -6.57
N LEU A 27 -13.85 -10.78 -6.97
CA LEU A 27 -14.96 -11.19 -6.10
C LEU A 27 -14.43 -11.99 -4.90
N ALA A 28 -14.98 -11.73 -3.74
CA ALA A 28 -14.67 -12.50 -2.51
C ALA A 28 -15.60 -13.70 -2.33
N THR A 29 -16.85 -13.58 -2.79
CA THR A 29 -17.90 -14.61 -2.71
C THR A 29 -18.58 -14.74 -4.07
N ASP A 30 -19.28 -15.85 -4.29
CA ASP A 30 -20.13 -16.03 -5.45
C ASP A 30 -21.27 -14.98 -5.44
N VAL A 31 -21.62 -14.48 -6.61
CA VAL A 31 -22.73 -13.55 -6.78
C VAL A 31 -23.90 -14.33 -7.36
N ILE A 32 -25.01 -14.30 -6.63
CA ILE A 32 -26.25 -14.99 -6.98
C ILE A 32 -27.22 -13.99 -7.60
N ASP A 33 -27.97 -14.41 -8.60
CA ASP A 33 -29.00 -13.61 -9.23
C ASP A 33 -30.11 -13.26 -8.22
N PRO A 34 -30.38 -11.96 -7.97
CA PRO A 34 -31.46 -11.55 -7.06
C PRO A 34 -32.87 -12.00 -7.52
N ALA A 35 -33.06 -12.27 -8.82
CA ALA A 35 -34.34 -12.65 -9.37
C ALA A 35 -34.68 -14.10 -9.04
N ASP A 36 -33.74 -15.03 -9.14
CA ASP A 36 -33.97 -16.46 -8.95
C ASP A 36 -33.55 -16.95 -7.56
N GLY A 37 -32.56 -16.30 -6.96
CA GLY A 37 -31.97 -16.69 -5.67
C GLY A 37 -31.14 -17.98 -5.69
N GLU A 38 -30.97 -18.66 -6.82
CA GLU A 38 -30.26 -19.92 -6.97
C GLU A 38 -29.15 -19.88 -8.04
N THR A 39 -29.34 -19.08 -9.10
CA THR A 39 -28.38 -19.02 -10.21
C THR A 39 -27.14 -18.21 -9.82
N VAL A 40 -25.96 -18.82 -9.94
CA VAL A 40 -24.67 -18.14 -9.72
C VAL A 40 -24.28 -17.42 -11.01
N LEU A 41 -24.29 -16.09 -11.00
CA LEU A 41 -23.86 -15.24 -12.10
C LEU A 41 -22.35 -15.25 -12.26
N TYR A 42 -21.62 -15.01 -11.17
CA TYR A 42 -20.16 -14.96 -11.13
C TYR A 42 -19.62 -15.66 -9.89
N LYS A 43 -18.47 -16.28 -10.02
CA LYS A 43 -17.82 -17.03 -8.92
C LYS A 43 -16.81 -16.21 -8.14
N ALA A 44 -16.54 -16.62 -6.92
CA ALA A 44 -15.47 -16.08 -6.10
C ALA A 44 -14.12 -16.20 -6.83
N GLY A 45 -13.44 -15.09 -6.99
CA GLY A 45 -12.16 -14.98 -7.72
C GLY A 45 -12.29 -14.42 -9.12
N ASP A 46 -13.50 -14.27 -9.66
CA ASP A 46 -13.70 -13.61 -10.94
C ASP A 46 -13.38 -12.12 -10.83
N ALA A 47 -12.85 -11.55 -11.92
CA ALA A 47 -12.45 -10.17 -11.98
C ALA A 47 -13.63 -9.26 -12.34
N LEU A 48 -13.75 -8.16 -11.62
CA LEU A 48 -14.77 -7.14 -11.85
C LEU A 48 -14.31 -6.17 -12.95
N SER A 49 -14.46 -6.60 -14.22
CA SER A 49 -14.29 -5.74 -15.39
C SER A 49 -15.51 -4.83 -15.57
N MET A 50 -15.40 -3.83 -16.46
CA MET A 50 -16.54 -2.96 -16.77
C MET A 50 -17.73 -3.73 -17.34
N ASP A 51 -17.48 -4.77 -18.16
CA ASP A 51 -18.52 -5.60 -18.74
C ASP A 51 -19.26 -6.41 -17.66
N VAL A 52 -18.51 -7.00 -16.73
CA VAL A 52 -19.06 -7.72 -15.56
C VAL A 52 -19.89 -6.79 -14.67
N LEU A 53 -19.41 -5.57 -14.43
CA LEU A 53 -20.14 -4.60 -13.61
C LEU A 53 -21.44 -4.14 -14.28
N ASN A 54 -21.43 -3.90 -15.59
CA ASN A 54 -22.64 -3.56 -16.34
C ASN A 54 -23.65 -4.71 -16.34
N ASP A 55 -23.17 -5.95 -16.49
CA ASP A 55 -24.01 -7.14 -16.44
C ASP A 55 -24.66 -7.34 -15.05
N LEU A 56 -23.89 -7.17 -13.99
CA LEU A 56 -24.41 -7.21 -12.61
C LEU A 56 -25.50 -6.17 -12.36
N VAL A 57 -25.31 -4.95 -12.87
CA VAL A 57 -26.34 -3.88 -12.77
C VAL A 57 -27.58 -4.26 -13.56
N ALA A 58 -27.44 -4.85 -14.77
CA ALA A 58 -28.57 -5.32 -15.58
C ALA A 58 -29.37 -6.42 -14.87
N HIS A 59 -28.71 -7.27 -14.06
CA HIS A 59 -29.37 -8.28 -13.20
C HIS A 59 -29.93 -7.72 -11.88
N GLY A 60 -29.79 -6.42 -11.63
CA GLY A 60 -30.28 -5.77 -10.41
C GLY A 60 -29.44 -5.95 -9.17
N VAL A 61 -28.17 -6.33 -9.30
CA VAL A 61 -27.24 -6.47 -8.17
C VAL A 61 -26.74 -5.10 -7.75
N GLU A 62 -27.08 -4.68 -6.53
CA GLU A 62 -26.68 -3.38 -5.98
C GLU A 62 -25.30 -3.42 -5.31
N GLU A 63 -24.98 -4.52 -4.62
CA GLU A 63 -23.74 -4.65 -3.85
C GLU A 63 -23.08 -6.01 -4.07
N VAL A 64 -21.75 -5.99 -4.07
CA VAL A 64 -20.92 -7.21 -4.14
C VAL A 64 -19.88 -7.23 -3.02
N GLN A 65 -19.46 -8.43 -2.64
CA GLN A 65 -18.33 -8.61 -1.77
C GLN A 65 -17.06 -8.76 -2.61
N ALA A 66 -16.24 -7.72 -2.64
CA ALA A 66 -14.97 -7.71 -3.35
C ALA A 66 -13.79 -7.82 -2.38
N ARG A 67 -12.68 -8.42 -2.84
CA ARG A 67 -11.43 -8.45 -2.10
C ARG A 67 -10.81 -7.05 -2.06
N SER A 68 -10.22 -6.69 -0.92
CA SER A 68 -9.57 -5.39 -0.72
C SER A 68 -8.19 -5.56 -0.12
N VAL A 69 -7.32 -4.60 -0.43
CA VAL A 69 -5.99 -4.47 0.17
C VAL A 69 -6.08 -4.28 1.69
N LEU A 70 -7.10 -3.56 2.16
CA LEU A 70 -7.31 -3.29 3.59
C LEU A 70 -7.51 -4.55 4.45
N THR A 71 -8.07 -5.61 3.87
CA THR A 71 -8.34 -6.88 4.55
C THR A 71 -7.31 -7.96 4.23
N CYS A 72 -6.21 -7.61 3.57
CA CYS A 72 -5.18 -8.57 3.20
C CYS A 72 -4.38 -9.03 4.41
N GLU A 73 -4.31 -10.35 4.63
CA GLU A 73 -3.55 -10.97 5.73
C GLU A 73 -2.16 -11.47 5.31
N SER A 74 -1.64 -11.01 4.16
CA SER A 74 -0.31 -11.39 3.71
C SER A 74 0.76 -10.94 4.72
N LYS A 75 1.71 -11.81 5.02
CA LYS A 75 2.82 -11.49 5.94
C LYS A 75 3.72 -10.38 5.41
N ARG A 76 3.86 -10.29 4.08
CA ARG A 76 4.66 -9.27 3.40
C ARG A 76 3.85 -8.68 2.25
N GLY A 77 3.84 -7.35 2.17
CA GLY A 77 3.13 -6.65 1.11
C GLY A 77 1.66 -7.02 1.02
N VAL A 78 1.14 -7.09 -0.18
CA VAL A 78 -0.25 -7.41 -0.50
C VAL A 78 -0.27 -8.61 -1.45
N CYS A 79 -1.20 -9.55 -1.27
CA CYS A 79 -1.33 -10.67 -2.20
C CYS A 79 -1.99 -10.23 -3.51
N ALA A 80 -1.62 -10.88 -4.63
CA ALA A 80 -2.15 -10.56 -5.95
C ALA A 80 -3.68 -10.55 -6.01
N LYS A 81 -4.35 -11.50 -5.36
CA LYS A 81 -5.82 -11.57 -5.33
C LYS A 81 -6.48 -10.40 -4.58
N CYS A 82 -5.87 -9.87 -3.50
CA CYS A 82 -6.42 -8.71 -2.78
C CYS A 82 -6.13 -7.38 -3.48
N TYR A 83 -5.03 -7.29 -4.20
CA TYR A 83 -4.71 -6.14 -5.04
C TYR A 83 -5.57 -6.10 -6.30
N GLY A 84 -5.80 -7.26 -6.92
CA GLY A 84 -6.56 -7.40 -8.16
C GLY A 84 -5.74 -7.11 -9.40
N TRP A 85 -6.33 -6.44 -10.38
CA TRP A 85 -5.67 -6.11 -11.64
C TRP A 85 -4.65 -4.98 -11.50
N SER A 86 -3.56 -5.10 -12.24
CA SER A 86 -2.68 -3.96 -12.54
C SER A 86 -3.41 -3.05 -13.52
N LEU A 87 -3.59 -1.77 -13.17
CA LEU A 87 -4.30 -0.80 -14.01
C LEU A 87 -3.56 -0.46 -15.31
N ALA A 88 -2.26 -0.75 -15.37
CA ALA A 88 -1.45 -0.51 -16.56
C ALA A 88 -1.63 -1.60 -17.61
N THR A 89 -1.78 -2.86 -17.19
CA THR A 89 -1.86 -4.02 -18.09
C THR A 89 -3.27 -4.59 -18.22
N ASN A 90 -4.21 -4.19 -17.35
CA ASN A 90 -5.56 -4.75 -17.23
C ASN A 90 -5.58 -6.28 -17.06
N THR A 91 -4.55 -6.81 -16.40
CA THR A 91 -4.41 -8.23 -16.04
C THR A 91 -4.19 -8.36 -14.55
N LEU A 92 -4.34 -9.57 -14.01
CA LEU A 92 -4.00 -9.83 -12.61
C LEU A 92 -2.54 -9.44 -12.35
N VAL A 93 -2.32 -8.66 -11.27
CA VAL A 93 -0.99 -8.18 -10.90
C VAL A 93 0.00 -9.35 -10.72
N ASP A 94 1.18 -9.20 -11.27
CA ASP A 94 2.27 -10.17 -11.11
C ASP A 94 2.88 -10.10 -9.71
N VAL A 95 3.30 -11.27 -9.20
CA VAL A 95 4.05 -11.33 -7.94
C VAL A 95 5.42 -10.70 -8.16
N GLY A 96 5.72 -9.68 -7.37
CA GLY A 96 6.96 -8.90 -7.45
C GLY A 96 6.79 -7.51 -8.02
N GLU A 97 5.57 -7.10 -8.39
CA GLU A 97 5.30 -5.70 -8.72
C GLU A 97 5.41 -4.82 -7.47
N ALA A 98 6.10 -3.67 -7.60
CA ALA A 98 6.33 -2.74 -6.50
C ALA A 98 5.11 -1.83 -6.28
N VAL A 99 3.97 -2.41 -5.88
CA VAL A 99 2.68 -1.71 -5.76
C VAL A 99 2.69 -0.53 -4.79
N GLY A 100 3.58 -0.54 -3.78
CA GLY A 100 3.76 0.59 -2.86
C GLY A 100 4.38 1.81 -3.54
N ILE A 101 5.34 1.61 -4.45
CA ILE A 101 5.93 2.70 -5.25
C ILE A 101 4.89 3.24 -6.23
N VAL A 102 4.16 2.37 -6.91
CA VAL A 102 3.06 2.75 -7.81
C VAL A 102 2.02 3.58 -7.06
N ALA A 103 1.62 3.16 -5.87
CA ALA A 103 0.68 3.91 -5.03
C ALA A 103 1.21 5.29 -4.66
N ALA A 104 2.46 5.38 -4.19
CA ALA A 104 3.08 6.64 -3.82
C ALA A 104 3.19 7.62 -5.01
N GLN A 105 3.56 7.11 -6.19
CA GLN A 105 3.64 7.90 -7.42
C GLN A 105 2.26 8.38 -7.88
N SER A 106 1.24 7.52 -7.84
CA SER A 106 -0.13 7.85 -8.25
C SER A 106 -0.77 8.91 -7.34
N ILE A 107 -0.41 8.94 -6.05
CA ILE A 107 -0.85 9.96 -5.10
C ILE A 107 0.00 11.23 -5.21
N GLY A 108 1.30 11.10 -5.42
CA GLY A 108 2.25 12.21 -5.43
C GLY A 108 2.25 13.04 -6.70
N GLU A 109 2.03 12.43 -7.87
CA GLU A 109 2.02 13.15 -9.15
C GLU A 109 0.98 14.29 -9.18
N PRO A 110 -0.31 14.05 -8.86
CA PRO A 110 -1.28 15.14 -8.83
C PRO A 110 -1.03 16.16 -7.72
N GLY A 111 -0.29 15.78 -6.67
CA GLY A 111 0.05 16.66 -5.55
C GLY A 111 0.79 17.93 -5.98
N THR A 112 1.67 17.84 -6.99
CA THR A 112 2.37 19.00 -7.55
C THR A 112 1.43 19.96 -8.24
N GLN A 113 0.43 19.47 -8.96
CA GLN A 113 -0.60 20.27 -9.63
C GLN A 113 -1.51 20.96 -8.61
N LEU A 114 -1.86 20.28 -7.51
CA LEU A 114 -2.67 20.84 -6.43
C LEU A 114 -1.95 22.01 -5.74
N THR A 115 -0.64 21.91 -5.55
CA THR A 115 0.16 22.98 -4.94
C THR A 115 0.18 24.22 -5.80
N LEU A 116 0.36 24.10 -7.13
CA LEU A 116 0.36 25.22 -8.06
C LEU A 116 -0.99 25.96 -8.07
N ARG A 117 -2.11 25.26 -7.99
CA ARG A 117 -3.45 25.87 -7.96
C ARG A 117 -3.75 26.60 -6.66
N SER A 118 -3.24 26.15 -5.52
CA SER A 118 -3.50 26.80 -4.21
C SER A 118 -2.84 28.19 -4.10
N PHE A 119 -1.74 28.45 -4.82
CA PHE A 119 -1.10 29.76 -4.87
C PHE A 119 -1.88 30.80 -5.72
N HIS A 120 -2.69 30.34 -6.67
CA HIS A 120 -3.45 31.21 -7.56
C HIS A 120 -4.87 31.56 -7.04
N SER A 121 -5.36 30.83 -6.05
CA SER A 121 -6.69 31.06 -5.43
C SER A 121 -6.62 32.01 -4.22
N GLY A 122 -5.69 32.96 -4.21
CA GLY A 122 -5.50 33.96 -3.15
C GLY A 122 -6.66 34.97 -3.04
N GLY A 123 -7.88 34.47 -2.92
CA GLY A 123 -9.09 35.26 -2.62
C GLY A 123 -9.64 34.91 -1.26
N VAL A 124 -9.58 35.90 -0.35
CA VAL A 124 -10.32 35.98 0.92
C VAL A 124 -10.42 34.65 1.66
N ALA A 125 -9.53 34.47 2.65
CA ALA A 125 -9.68 33.44 3.66
C ALA A 125 -11.08 33.59 4.29
N ALA A 126 -12.01 32.76 3.86
CA ALA A 126 -13.26 32.60 4.58
C ALA A 126 -12.91 32.17 6.02
N ALA A 127 -13.61 32.70 7.00
CA ALA A 127 -13.35 32.53 8.42
C ALA A 127 -13.46 31.13 8.99
N SER A 128 -13.48 30.09 8.13
CA SER A 128 -13.36 28.69 8.49
C SER A 128 -11.93 28.25 8.23
N ASP A 129 -11.16 28.09 9.26
CA ASP A 129 -9.77 27.57 9.30
C ASP A 129 -9.71 26.08 8.91
N ILE A 130 -10.41 25.71 7.81
CA ILE A 130 -10.44 24.36 7.27
C ILE A 130 -9.26 24.24 6.33
N THR A 131 -8.28 23.44 6.71
CA THR A 131 -7.15 23.10 5.86
C THR A 131 -7.67 22.35 4.63
N GLN A 132 -7.64 22.99 3.47
CA GLN A 132 -8.15 22.42 2.22
C GLN A 132 -6.98 22.04 1.29
N GLY A 133 -7.23 21.10 0.39
CA GLY A 133 -6.26 20.67 -0.61
C GLY A 133 -5.12 19.81 -0.06
N LEU A 134 -3.91 19.96 -0.62
CA LEU A 134 -2.75 19.13 -0.29
C LEU A 134 -2.36 19.14 1.21
N PRO A 135 -2.45 20.27 1.96
CA PRO A 135 -2.21 20.25 3.40
C PRO A 135 -3.14 19.29 4.16
N ARG A 136 -4.40 19.14 3.74
CA ARG A 136 -5.34 18.17 4.33
C ARG A 136 -4.91 16.73 4.06
N VAL A 137 -4.47 16.41 2.85
CA VAL A 137 -3.94 15.08 2.50
C VAL A 137 -2.72 14.75 3.37
N THR A 138 -1.83 15.73 3.58
CA THR A 138 -0.67 15.57 4.46
C THR A 138 -1.08 15.33 5.92
N GLU A 139 -2.07 16.05 6.44
CA GLU A 139 -2.62 15.81 7.79
C GLU A 139 -3.15 14.38 7.94
N LEU A 140 -3.90 13.88 6.94
CA LEU A 140 -4.48 12.54 6.94
C LEU A 140 -3.38 11.45 6.92
N PHE A 141 -2.42 11.54 6.00
CA PHE A 141 -1.35 10.55 5.91
C PHE A 141 -0.35 10.63 7.06
N GLU A 142 -0.15 11.80 7.67
CA GLU A 142 0.64 11.91 8.90
C GLU A 142 -0.16 11.62 10.18
N ALA A 143 -1.45 11.28 10.04
CA ALA A 143 -2.36 11.03 11.16
C ALA A 143 -2.28 12.15 12.23
N ARG A 144 -2.23 13.42 11.78
CA ARG A 144 -2.20 14.59 12.66
C ARG A 144 -3.63 14.93 13.10
N THR A 145 -3.76 15.40 14.31
CA THR A 145 -5.04 15.97 14.78
C THR A 145 -5.33 17.26 14.00
N PRO A 146 -6.48 17.39 13.33
CA PRO A 146 -6.82 18.57 12.56
C PRO A 146 -6.87 19.81 13.46
N LYS A 147 -6.39 20.96 12.96
CA LYS A 147 -6.47 22.23 13.70
C LYS A 147 -7.91 22.65 14.00
N GLY A 148 -8.81 22.30 13.10
CA GLY A 148 -10.22 22.52 13.20
C GLY A 148 -11.01 21.24 13.45
N GLU A 149 -10.64 20.47 14.47
CA GLU A 149 -11.30 19.21 14.78
C GLU A 149 -12.78 19.37 15.07
N ALA A 150 -13.61 18.58 14.39
CA ALA A 150 -15.03 18.44 14.68
C ALA A 150 -15.24 17.40 15.78
N PRO A 151 -16.01 17.70 16.84
CA PRO A 151 -16.35 16.74 17.86
C PRO A 151 -17.22 15.62 17.28
N ILE A 152 -16.94 14.38 17.68
CA ILE A 152 -17.71 13.18 17.38
C ILE A 152 -18.27 12.59 18.67
N ALA A 153 -19.43 11.95 18.59
CA ALA A 153 -20.04 11.28 19.73
C ALA A 153 -19.20 10.07 20.18
N GLU A 154 -18.76 10.04 21.44
CA GLU A 154 -17.98 8.92 21.98
C GLU A 154 -18.85 7.70 22.30
N PHE A 155 -20.13 7.90 22.56
CA PHE A 155 -21.14 6.86 22.85
C PHE A 155 -22.51 7.27 22.29
N ALA A 156 -23.43 6.32 22.24
CA ALA A 156 -24.82 6.60 21.85
C ALA A 156 -25.55 7.34 22.98
N GLY A 157 -26.38 8.33 22.61
CA GLY A 157 -27.10 9.13 23.59
C GLY A 157 -27.84 10.30 23.02
N VAL A 158 -28.41 11.13 23.89
CA VAL A 158 -29.19 12.31 23.55
C VAL A 158 -28.36 13.57 23.64
N VAL A 159 -28.42 14.38 22.60
CA VAL A 159 -27.69 15.65 22.48
C VAL A 159 -28.49 16.81 23.11
N LYS A 160 -27.85 17.60 23.98
CA LYS A 160 -28.35 18.86 24.44
C LYS A 160 -27.41 19.98 24.01
N VAL A 161 -27.94 20.98 23.35
CA VAL A 161 -27.17 22.14 22.85
C VAL A 161 -27.51 23.37 23.64
N GLU A 162 -26.50 24.02 24.21
CA GLU A 162 -26.59 25.29 24.95
C GLU A 162 -25.63 26.30 24.34
N ASN A 163 -26.10 27.55 24.18
CA ASN A 163 -25.24 28.65 23.78
C ASN A 163 -24.76 29.37 25.03
N THR A 164 -23.44 29.43 25.21
CA THR A 164 -22.79 30.11 26.31
C THR A 164 -21.98 31.29 25.80
N ASP A 165 -21.55 32.21 26.69
CA ASP A 165 -20.72 33.36 26.34
C ASP A 165 -19.35 32.94 25.74
N HIS A 166 -18.89 31.72 26.03
CA HIS A 166 -17.62 31.16 25.57
C HIS A 166 -17.74 30.29 24.32
N GLY A 167 -18.93 30.17 23.70
CA GLY A 167 -19.19 29.32 22.52
C GLY A 167 -20.39 28.41 22.71
N ARG A 168 -20.62 27.54 21.74
CA ARG A 168 -21.65 26.49 21.87
C ARG A 168 -21.14 25.35 22.72
N GLN A 169 -21.97 24.90 23.64
CA GLN A 169 -21.72 23.77 24.48
C GLN A 169 -22.70 22.65 24.08
N ILE A 170 -22.14 21.52 23.74
CA ILE A 170 -22.87 20.33 23.31
C ILE A 170 -22.69 19.27 24.41
N THR A 171 -23.74 19.00 25.15
CA THR A 171 -23.73 17.96 26.20
C THR A 171 -24.32 16.69 25.62
N LEU A 172 -23.55 15.62 25.61
CA LEU A 172 -23.99 14.29 25.22
C LEU A 172 -24.32 13.50 26.48
N THR A 173 -25.59 13.17 26.66
CA THR A 173 -26.08 12.34 27.77
C THR A 173 -26.17 10.91 27.27
N PRO A 174 -25.42 9.95 27.84
CA PRO A 174 -25.44 8.56 27.40
C PRO A 174 -26.77 7.86 27.72
N ASP A 175 -27.13 6.89 26.90
CA ASP A 175 -28.28 6.00 27.16
C ASP A 175 -27.99 5.08 28.34
N ASP A 176 -26.72 4.76 28.59
CA ASP A 176 -26.27 3.97 29.72
C ASP A 176 -25.98 4.88 30.93
N THR A 177 -26.74 4.75 31.98
CA THR A 177 -26.62 5.54 33.20
C THR A 177 -25.31 5.34 33.97
N SER A 178 -24.50 4.35 33.59
CA SER A 178 -23.19 4.08 34.21
C SER A 178 -22.09 5.01 33.70
N VAL A 179 -22.31 5.72 32.59
CA VAL A 179 -21.34 6.62 31.94
C VAL A 179 -21.67 8.07 32.25
N GLU A 180 -20.69 8.88 32.60
CA GLU A 180 -20.89 10.32 32.84
C GLU A 180 -21.14 11.07 31.52
N PRO A 181 -22.00 12.10 31.53
CA PRO A 181 -22.22 12.98 30.39
C PRO A 181 -20.93 13.67 29.98
N ILE A 182 -20.67 13.72 28.66
CA ILE A 182 -19.53 14.44 28.09
C ILE A 182 -19.99 15.80 27.53
N VAL A 183 -19.18 16.80 27.78
CA VAL A 183 -19.43 18.15 27.31
C VAL A 183 -18.39 18.55 26.27
N TYR A 184 -18.83 18.84 25.07
CA TYR A 184 -18.00 19.37 23.99
C TYR A 184 -18.22 20.87 23.86
N THR A 185 -17.14 21.66 23.79
CA THR A 185 -17.21 23.11 23.57
C THR A 185 -16.77 23.44 22.15
N ASP A 186 -17.67 23.99 21.35
CA ASP A 186 -17.36 24.47 20.00
C ASP A 186 -17.24 26.01 20.01
N THR A 187 -16.00 26.50 19.91
CA THR A 187 -15.67 27.91 19.86
C THR A 187 -15.75 28.52 18.45
N ARG A 188 -15.76 27.68 17.42
CA ARG A 188 -15.69 28.11 16.03
C ARG A 188 -17.03 28.48 15.40
N ARG A 189 -18.13 28.12 16.03
CA ARG A 189 -19.51 28.31 15.51
C ARG A 189 -19.75 27.68 14.15
N ALA A 190 -19.11 26.55 13.89
CA ALA A 190 -19.34 25.77 12.67
C ALA A 190 -20.80 25.30 12.55
N PRO A 191 -21.32 25.01 11.36
CA PRO A 191 -22.68 24.49 11.21
C PRO A 191 -22.88 23.22 12.04
N MET A 192 -24.00 23.12 12.70
CA MET A 192 -24.36 21.94 13.49
C MET A 192 -25.06 20.92 12.60
N LEU A 193 -24.65 19.66 12.75
CA LEU A 193 -25.29 18.54 12.07
C LEU A 193 -26.43 17.94 12.90
N VAL A 194 -26.45 18.21 14.21
CA VAL A 194 -27.42 17.68 15.16
C VAL A 194 -28.24 18.81 15.78
N LYS A 195 -29.48 18.51 16.17
CA LYS A 195 -30.40 19.41 16.86
C LYS A 195 -30.49 19.03 18.34
N ASN A 196 -31.00 19.96 19.14
CA ASN A 196 -31.28 19.72 20.56
C ASN A 196 -32.35 18.64 20.72
N GLY A 197 -32.04 17.58 21.42
CA GLY A 197 -32.91 16.41 21.62
C GLY A 197 -32.73 15.27 20.61
N ASP A 198 -31.86 15.41 19.64
CA ASP A 198 -31.55 14.33 18.71
C ASP A 198 -30.81 13.20 19.42
N HIS A 199 -31.14 11.96 19.04
CA HIS A 199 -30.43 10.77 19.47
C HIS A 199 -29.34 10.46 18.44
N VAL A 200 -28.08 10.37 18.90
CA VAL A 200 -26.90 10.10 18.08
C VAL A 200 -26.28 8.75 18.41
N ALA A 201 -25.72 8.08 17.44
CA ALA A 201 -24.94 6.87 17.63
C ALA A 201 -23.47 7.18 17.95
N ALA A 202 -22.77 6.22 18.53
CA ALA A 202 -21.32 6.35 18.71
C ALA A 202 -20.61 6.53 17.37
N GLY A 203 -19.79 7.58 17.27
CA GLY A 203 -19.07 7.93 16.03
C GLY A 203 -19.76 8.96 15.16
N ASP A 204 -21.00 9.35 15.45
CA ASP A 204 -21.70 10.40 14.69
C ASP A 204 -21.02 11.74 14.90
N GLN A 205 -20.91 12.51 13.82
CA GLN A 205 -20.32 13.83 13.83
C GLN A 205 -21.35 14.87 14.33
N LEU A 206 -20.98 15.64 15.34
CA LEU A 206 -21.88 16.60 15.96
C LEU A 206 -21.89 17.96 15.25
N VAL A 207 -20.74 18.35 14.70
CA VAL A 207 -20.50 19.64 14.06
C VAL A 207 -19.77 19.43 12.74
N GLU A 208 -20.05 20.22 11.73
CA GLU A 208 -19.35 20.17 10.46
C GLU A 208 -17.86 20.48 10.63
N GLY A 209 -16.99 19.69 9.98
CA GLY A 209 -15.54 19.89 10.02
C GLY A 209 -14.76 18.60 9.85
N SER A 210 -13.46 18.69 9.99
CA SER A 210 -12.56 17.56 9.86
C SER A 210 -12.53 16.72 11.12
N VAL A 211 -12.69 15.42 10.99
CA VAL A 211 -12.65 14.47 12.12
C VAL A 211 -11.23 13.94 12.31
N ASP A 212 -10.83 13.69 13.57
CA ASP A 212 -9.56 13.04 13.90
C ASP A 212 -9.65 11.53 13.64
N PRO A 213 -8.87 10.96 12.69
CA PRO A 213 -8.88 9.54 12.40
C PRO A 213 -8.52 8.65 13.60
N LYS A 214 -7.75 9.17 14.57
CA LYS A 214 -7.40 8.45 15.80
C LYS A 214 -8.60 8.29 16.73
N LYS A 215 -9.50 9.26 16.78
CA LYS A 215 -10.74 9.17 17.54
C LYS A 215 -11.68 8.15 16.90
N ILE A 216 -11.80 8.16 15.57
CA ILE A 216 -12.57 7.14 14.83
C ILE A 216 -12.02 5.75 15.11
N LEU A 217 -10.68 5.57 15.08
CA LEU A 217 -10.05 4.28 15.41
C LEU A 217 -10.41 3.81 16.82
N ARG A 218 -10.44 4.72 17.79
CA ARG A 218 -10.75 4.40 19.19
C ARG A 218 -12.21 4.01 19.38
N ILE A 219 -13.15 4.72 18.73
CA ILE A 219 -14.59 4.56 18.94
C ILE A 219 -15.17 3.48 18.05
N LEU A 220 -14.92 3.54 16.74
CA LEU A 220 -15.52 2.68 15.72
C LEU A 220 -14.62 1.54 15.25
N GLY A 221 -13.34 1.56 15.66
CA GLY A 221 -12.38 0.52 15.33
C GLY A 221 -11.62 0.73 14.01
N PRO A 222 -10.72 -0.22 13.66
CA PRO A 222 -9.76 -0.03 12.56
C PRO A 222 -10.41 0.05 11.18
N ARG A 223 -11.51 -0.68 10.95
CA ARG A 223 -12.17 -0.69 9.64
C ARG A 223 -12.81 0.65 9.32
N ALA A 224 -13.51 1.25 10.28
CA ALA A 224 -14.12 2.56 10.09
C ALA A 224 -13.06 3.64 9.87
N ALA A 225 -11.95 3.61 10.62
CA ALA A 225 -10.84 4.53 10.42
C ALA A 225 -10.21 4.41 9.03
N GLN A 226 -10.02 3.19 8.52
CA GLN A 226 -9.53 2.94 7.16
C GLN A 226 -10.43 3.56 6.09
N VAL A 227 -11.73 3.25 6.15
CA VAL A 227 -12.71 3.76 5.20
C VAL A 227 -12.81 5.29 5.27
N ASN A 228 -12.78 5.87 6.47
CA ASN A 228 -12.82 7.32 6.64
C ASN A 228 -11.60 7.99 5.99
N ILE A 229 -10.37 7.50 6.23
CA ILE A 229 -9.17 8.08 5.62
C ILE A 229 -9.23 8.00 4.09
N VAL A 230 -9.65 6.85 3.53
CA VAL A 230 -9.80 6.67 2.08
C VAL A 230 -10.79 7.69 1.51
N ASN A 231 -11.97 7.82 2.12
CA ASN A 231 -13.02 8.74 1.65
C ASN A 231 -12.58 10.21 1.75
N GLU A 232 -11.95 10.60 2.85
CA GLU A 232 -11.43 11.97 3.04
C GLU A 232 -10.38 12.33 1.99
N VAL A 233 -9.41 11.43 1.73
CA VAL A 233 -8.41 11.64 0.68
C VAL A 233 -9.07 11.77 -0.67
N HIS A 234 -10.03 10.90 -1.00
CA HIS A 234 -10.80 10.99 -2.24
C HIS A 234 -11.52 12.32 -2.39
N THR A 235 -12.19 12.78 -1.33
CA THR A 235 -12.93 14.05 -1.34
C THR A 235 -11.99 15.20 -1.71
N VAL A 236 -10.77 15.22 -1.18
CA VAL A 236 -9.79 16.25 -1.50
C VAL A 236 -9.36 16.19 -2.97
N TYR A 237 -9.00 15.02 -3.50
CA TYR A 237 -8.56 14.89 -4.89
C TYR A 237 -9.69 15.15 -5.88
N ARG A 238 -10.90 14.65 -5.64
CA ARG A 238 -12.08 14.88 -6.48
C ARG A 238 -12.50 16.34 -6.52
N SER A 239 -12.41 17.07 -5.41
CA SER A 239 -12.68 18.52 -5.39
C SER A 239 -11.77 19.30 -6.34
N GLN A 240 -10.63 18.74 -6.70
CA GLN A 240 -9.66 19.29 -7.65
C GLN A 240 -9.76 18.68 -9.07
N GLY A 241 -10.74 17.77 -9.28
CA GLY A 241 -10.94 17.09 -10.57
C GLY A 241 -9.92 16.01 -10.88
N VAL A 242 -9.31 15.42 -9.85
CA VAL A 242 -8.35 14.32 -9.97
C VAL A 242 -8.96 13.05 -9.41
N ASP A 243 -9.01 12.01 -10.23
CA ASP A 243 -9.46 10.68 -9.83
C ASP A 243 -8.27 9.75 -9.58
N ILE A 244 -8.21 9.16 -8.40
CA ILE A 244 -7.20 8.18 -8.01
C ILE A 244 -7.93 6.90 -7.61
N HIS A 245 -7.47 5.75 -8.11
CA HIS A 245 -8.10 4.47 -7.74
C HIS A 245 -7.85 4.15 -6.26
N ASP A 246 -8.90 3.73 -5.54
CA ASP A 246 -8.87 3.44 -4.09
C ASP A 246 -7.73 2.54 -3.66
N LYS A 247 -7.39 1.51 -4.45
CA LYS A 247 -6.33 0.56 -4.10
C LYS A 247 -5.00 1.21 -3.75
N HIS A 248 -4.66 2.33 -4.39
CA HIS A 248 -3.42 3.06 -4.12
C HIS A 248 -3.44 3.70 -2.74
N ILE A 249 -4.57 4.30 -2.37
CA ILE A 249 -4.76 4.89 -1.03
C ILE A 249 -4.84 3.75 0.00
N GLU A 250 -5.56 2.67 -0.30
CA GLU A 250 -5.68 1.50 0.59
C GLU A 250 -4.34 0.86 0.92
N VAL A 251 -3.39 0.78 -0.03
CA VAL A 251 -2.03 0.27 0.21
C VAL A 251 -1.31 1.09 1.29
N ILE A 252 -1.40 2.42 1.21
CA ILE A 252 -0.78 3.31 2.20
C ILE A 252 -1.48 3.18 3.56
N VAL A 253 -2.81 3.25 3.58
CA VAL A 253 -3.61 3.16 4.82
C VAL A 253 -3.41 1.80 5.51
N HIS A 254 -3.27 0.72 4.74
CA HIS A 254 -2.93 -0.60 5.30
C HIS A 254 -1.59 -0.59 6.04
N GLN A 255 -0.57 0.09 5.52
CA GLN A 255 0.72 0.25 6.20
C GLN A 255 0.64 1.13 7.45
N MET A 256 -0.22 2.16 7.46
CA MET A 256 -0.43 3.03 8.62
C MET A 256 -1.03 2.30 9.83
N LEU A 257 -1.80 1.23 9.60
CA LEU A 257 -2.47 0.42 10.64
C LEU A 257 -1.84 -0.96 10.85
N ARG A 258 -0.64 -1.17 10.33
CA ARG A 258 0.05 -2.46 10.41
C ARG A 258 0.54 -2.80 11.82
N ARG A 259 0.79 -1.80 12.67
CA ARG A 259 1.36 -1.96 14.01
C ARG A 259 0.28 -1.96 15.10
N VAL A 260 0.58 -2.71 16.15
CA VAL A 260 -0.24 -2.76 17.38
C VAL A 260 0.63 -2.51 18.59
N THR A 261 0.08 -1.83 19.60
CA THR A 261 0.74 -1.63 20.89
C THR A 261 0.25 -2.68 21.87
N VAL A 262 1.15 -3.45 22.46
CA VAL A 262 0.85 -4.48 23.44
C VAL A 262 0.41 -3.82 24.74
N ILE A 263 -0.76 -4.22 25.26
CA ILE A 263 -1.30 -3.74 26.55
C ILE A 263 -0.94 -4.73 27.66
N ASP A 264 -1.23 -6.02 27.44
CA ASP A 264 -0.96 -7.12 28.36
C ASP A 264 -0.17 -8.19 27.59
N SER A 265 0.96 -8.60 28.12
CA SER A 265 1.82 -9.59 27.46
C SER A 265 1.30 -11.02 27.62
N GLY A 266 0.45 -11.31 28.61
CA GLY A 266 0.10 -12.68 28.96
C GLY A 266 1.35 -13.54 29.12
N ASP A 267 1.33 -14.75 28.56
CA ASP A 267 2.46 -15.71 28.55
C ASP A 267 3.29 -15.63 27.25
N THR A 268 3.13 -14.57 26.47
CA THR A 268 3.89 -14.36 25.22
C THR A 268 5.26 -13.71 25.51
N PRO A 269 6.25 -13.85 24.61
CA PRO A 269 7.56 -13.19 24.74
C PRO A 269 7.53 -11.68 24.43
N LEU A 270 6.34 -11.10 24.29
CA LEU A 270 6.16 -9.68 23.97
C LEU A 270 6.20 -8.82 25.24
N LEU A 271 6.66 -7.60 25.13
CA LEU A 271 6.72 -6.67 26.27
C LEU A 271 5.50 -5.73 26.28
N PRO A 272 4.95 -5.41 27.47
CA PRO A 272 3.90 -4.40 27.61
C PRO A 272 4.43 -3.03 27.10
N GLY A 273 3.62 -2.33 26.28
CA GLY A 273 3.99 -1.07 25.65
C GLY A 273 4.84 -1.21 24.39
N GLU A 274 5.26 -2.41 24.02
CA GLU A 274 6.01 -2.65 22.77
C GLU A 274 5.12 -2.43 21.54
N LEU A 275 5.67 -1.78 20.52
CA LEU A 275 5.03 -1.60 19.21
C LEU A 275 5.44 -2.75 18.28
N VAL A 276 4.52 -3.67 18.02
CA VAL A 276 4.77 -4.91 17.27
C VAL A 276 3.97 -4.94 15.98
N ASP A 277 4.50 -5.60 14.95
CA ASP A 277 3.75 -5.90 13.73
C ASP A 277 2.59 -6.87 14.02
N GLN A 278 1.42 -6.57 13.45
CA GLN A 278 0.20 -7.35 13.68
C GLN A 278 0.36 -8.84 13.30
N ALA A 279 1.15 -9.13 12.26
CA ALA A 279 1.40 -10.51 11.84
C ALA A 279 2.27 -11.26 12.88
N ARG A 280 3.31 -10.59 13.43
CA ARG A 280 4.14 -11.13 14.51
C ARG A 280 3.32 -11.34 15.80
N PHE A 281 2.48 -10.36 16.15
CA PHE A 281 1.58 -10.47 17.30
C PHE A 281 0.61 -11.64 17.17
N LYS A 282 -0.07 -11.79 16.01
CA LYS A 282 -0.97 -12.93 15.74
C LYS A 282 -0.22 -14.28 15.80
N ALA A 283 1.02 -14.33 15.29
CA ALA A 283 1.84 -15.53 15.31
C ALA A 283 2.23 -15.94 16.75
N ALA A 284 2.70 -14.98 17.56
CA ALA A 284 3.03 -15.21 18.96
C ALA A 284 1.81 -15.71 19.77
N ASN A 285 0.66 -15.06 19.61
CA ASN A 285 -0.57 -15.48 20.26
C ASN A 285 -1.01 -16.89 19.84
N LYS A 286 -0.92 -17.22 18.55
CA LYS A 286 -1.25 -18.54 18.04
C LYS A 286 -0.36 -19.64 18.66
N GLU A 287 0.93 -19.36 18.82
CA GLU A 287 1.89 -20.26 19.45
C GLU A 287 1.59 -20.45 20.94
N THR A 288 1.36 -19.35 21.67
CA THR A 288 1.01 -19.38 23.10
C THR A 288 -0.29 -20.14 23.36
N ILE A 289 -1.33 -19.91 22.56
CA ILE A 289 -2.61 -20.65 22.68
C ILE A 289 -2.39 -22.14 22.39
N LYS A 290 -1.55 -22.49 21.40
CA LYS A 290 -1.22 -23.88 21.08
C LYS A 290 -0.52 -24.58 22.25
N ASN A 291 0.27 -23.84 23.04
CA ASN A 291 0.96 -24.32 24.23
C ASN A 291 0.10 -24.25 25.49
N GLY A 292 -1.17 -23.82 25.39
CA GLY A 292 -2.11 -23.72 26.50
C GLY A 292 -1.93 -22.49 27.41
N GLY A 293 -1.13 -21.50 26.98
CA GLY A 293 -0.90 -20.27 27.73
C GLY A 293 -1.93 -19.16 27.41
N LYS A 294 -1.90 -18.09 28.21
CA LYS A 294 -2.73 -16.88 28.04
C LYS A 294 -2.18 -16.03 26.92
N PRO A 295 -3.00 -15.68 25.88
CA PRO A 295 -2.57 -14.80 24.81
C PRO A 295 -2.37 -13.34 25.27
N ALA A 296 -1.51 -12.60 24.58
CA ALA A 296 -1.34 -11.18 24.78
C ALA A 296 -2.54 -10.38 24.25
N ALA A 297 -2.81 -9.24 24.87
CA ALA A 297 -3.78 -8.25 24.40
C ALA A 297 -3.07 -7.03 23.85
N ALA A 298 -3.56 -6.49 22.71
CA ALA A 298 -2.99 -5.31 22.07
C ALA A 298 -4.07 -4.40 21.50
N ARG A 299 -3.71 -3.15 21.32
CA ARG A 299 -4.55 -2.12 20.69
C ARG A 299 -3.95 -1.73 19.34
N PRO A 300 -4.75 -1.66 18.26
CA PRO A 300 -4.30 -1.14 16.97
C PRO A 300 -3.87 0.33 17.12
N GLU A 301 -2.78 0.70 16.47
CA GLU A 301 -2.27 2.07 16.47
C GLU A 301 -2.22 2.62 15.06
N LEU A 302 -2.82 3.81 14.86
CA LEU A 302 -2.73 4.55 13.61
C LEU A 302 -1.46 5.40 13.63
N MET A 303 -0.51 5.08 12.77
CA MET A 303 0.74 5.82 12.62
C MET A 303 0.74 6.64 11.35
N GLY A 304 1.24 7.88 11.42
CA GLY A 304 1.58 8.64 10.23
C GLY A 304 2.66 7.95 9.40
N ILE A 305 2.71 8.23 8.09
CA ILE A 305 3.65 7.60 7.15
C ILE A 305 5.12 7.82 7.56
N THR A 306 5.46 8.99 8.07
CA THR A 306 6.82 9.28 8.58
C THR A 306 7.17 8.37 9.76
N LYS A 307 6.30 8.28 10.77
CA LYS A 307 6.50 7.41 11.93
C LYS A 307 6.55 5.94 11.53
N ALA A 308 5.66 5.51 10.62
CA ALA A 308 5.63 4.14 10.10
C ALA A 308 6.91 3.77 9.35
N SER A 309 7.49 4.71 8.59
CA SER A 309 8.75 4.51 7.85
C SER A 309 9.97 4.39 8.78
N LEU A 310 9.96 5.09 9.92
CA LEU A 310 11.03 4.98 10.93
C LEU A 310 10.86 3.73 11.82
N ALA A 311 9.63 3.27 12.02
CA ALA A 311 9.31 2.09 12.81
C ALA A 311 9.42 0.78 12.02
N THR A 312 10.08 0.78 10.86
CA THR A 312 10.30 -0.44 10.04
C THR A 312 11.27 -1.39 10.72
N ASP A 313 11.20 -2.68 10.37
CA ASP A 313 12.11 -3.70 10.88
C ASP A 313 13.53 -3.55 10.28
N SER A 314 13.65 -2.97 9.07
CA SER A 314 14.91 -2.67 8.42
C SER A 314 15.51 -1.36 8.96
N TRP A 315 16.59 -1.48 9.74
CA TRP A 315 17.30 -0.30 10.25
C TRP A 315 18.06 0.45 9.15
N LEU A 316 18.51 -0.23 8.09
CA LEU A 316 19.13 0.41 6.92
C LEU A 316 18.15 1.35 6.21
N SER A 317 16.93 0.86 5.97
CA SER A 317 15.87 1.65 5.36
C SER A 317 15.48 2.86 6.22
N ALA A 318 15.36 2.68 7.52
CA ALA A 318 15.04 3.76 8.46
C ALA A 318 16.17 4.82 8.52
N ALA A 319 17.42 4.40 8.64
CA ALA A 319 18.58 5.28 8.71
C ALA A 319 18.76 6.12 7.45
N SER A 320 18.43 5.58 6.29
CA SER A 320 18.50 6.30 5.01
C SER A 320 17.38 7.32 4.82
N PHE A 321 16.36 7.32 5.66
CA PHE A 321 15.22 8.21 5.56
C PHE A 321 15.37 9.48 6.40
N GLN A 322 15.42 9.35 7.71
CA GLN A 322 15.60 10.45 8.67
C GLN A 322 16.27 9.96 9.95
N GLU A 323 16.75 10.88 10.79
CA GLU A 323 17.30 10.60 12.12
C GLU A 323 18.41 9.54 12.11
N THR A 324 19.30 9.61 11.12
CA THR A 324 20.34 8.60 10.83
C THR A 324 21.14 8.20 12.07
N THR A 325 21.65 9.18 12.84
CA THR A 325 22.46 8.91 14.03
C THR A 325 21.69 8.16 15.11
N ARG A 326 20.43 8.55 15.37
CA ARG A 326 19.57 7.89 16.37
C ARG A 326 19.30 6.45 15.99
N VAL A 327 18.89 6.22 14.72
CA VAL A 327 18.56 4.89 14.21
C VAL A 327 19.77 3.97 14.25
N LEU A 328 20.95 4.44 13.81
CA LEU A 328 22.19 3.65 13.83
C LEU A 328 22.63 3.31 15.25
N THR A 329 22.56 4.27 16.18
CA THR A 329 22.90 4.05 17.58
C THR A 329 21.97 3.02 18.23
N GLU A 330 20.67 3.14 18.00
CA GLU A 330 19.67 2.19 18.51
C GLU A 330 19.86 0.80 17.92
N ALA A 331 20.13 0.69 16.62
CA ALA A 331 20.37 -0.58 15.95
C ALA A 331 21.65 -1.27 16.48
N ALA A 332 22.71 -0.49 16.72
CA ALA A 332 23.95 -1.00 17.30
C ALA A 332 23.78 -1.49 18.74
N LEU A 333 23.09 -0.71 19.59
CA LEU A 333 22.82 -1.07 20.98
C LEU A 333 21.92 -2.33 21.10
N SER A 334 20.93 -2.44 20.20
CA SER A 334 19.98 -3.55 20.19
C SER A 334 20.44 -4.74 19.36
N GLN A 335 21.65 -4.69 18.77
CA GLN A 335 22.20 -5.74 17.89
C GLN A 335 21.22 -6.17 16.79
N LYS A 336 20.51 -5.19 16.18
CA LYS A 336 19.51 -5.46 15.13
C LYS A 336 20.16 -6.03 13.87
N VAL A 337 19.59 -7.10 13.35
CA VAL A 337 19.96 -7.70 12.06
C VAL A 337 18.96 -7.24 11.01
N ASP A 338 19.44 -6.81 9.84
CA ASP A 338 18.60 -6.48 8.69
C ASP A 338 18.54 -7.67 7.74
N ASP A 339 17.33 -8.15 7.51
CA ASP A 339 17.07 -9.32 6.64
C ASP A 339 17.15 -8.99 5.14
N LEU A 340 17.36 -7.72 4.75
CA LEU A 340 17.42 -7.24 3.36
C LEU A 340 16.18 -7.63 2.52
N LYS A 341 15.01 -7.54 3.13
CA LYS A 341 13.75 -8.00 2.52
C LYS A 341 13.05 -6.93 1.69
N GLY A 342 13.37 -5.67 1.89
CA GLY A 342 12.77 -4.54 1.19
C GLY A 342 13.55 -4.11 -0.05
N LEU A 343 13.06 -3.08 -0.73
CA LEU A 343 13.71 -2.55 -1.93
C LEU A 343 14.91 -1.67 -1.58
N LYS A 344 14.74 -0.76 -0.63
CA LYS A 344 15.67 0.32 -0.32
C LYS A 344 17.02 -0.19 0.21
N GLU A 345 16.99 -1.15 1.15
CA GLU A 345 18.18 -1.77 1.72
C GLU A 345 19.01 -2.51 0.67
N ASN A 346 18.37 -3.19 -0.28
CA ASN A 346 19.05 -3.86 -1.38
C ASN A 346 19.69 -2.87 -2.35
N VAL A 347 19.02 -1.74 -2.64
CA VAL A 347 19.56 -0.65 -3.45
C VAL A 347 20.81 -0.07 -2.79
N ILE A 348 20.76 0.20 -1.48
CA ILE A 348 21.90 0.78 -0.72
C ILE A 348 23.14 -0.13 -0.79
N ILE A 349 22.95 -1.46 -0.70
CA ILE A 349 24.02 -2.44 -0.73
C ILE A 349 24.49 -2.77 -2.17
N GLY A 350 23.73 -2.35 -3.19
CA GLY A 350 24.03 -2.65 -4.59
C GLY A 350 23.59 -4.06 -5.03
N LYS A 351 22.65 -4.70 -4.30
CA LYS A 351 22.05 -5.96 -4.71
C LYS A 351 20.81 -5.73 -5.58
N LEU A 352 20.43 -6.76 -6.34
CA LEU A 352 19.16 -6.74 -7.08
C LEU A 352 17.99 -6.60 -6.09
N ILE A 353 17.04 -5.72 -6.44
CA ILE A 353 15.84 -5.52 -5.63
C ILE A 353 14.94 -6.76 -5.69
N PRO A 354 14.25 -7.15 -4.62
CA PRO A 354 13.33 -8.28 -4.60
C PRO A 354 11.99 -7.93 -5.26
N ALA A 355 12.04 -7.35 -6.47
CA ALA A 355 10.90 -6.97 -7.28
C ALA A 355 11.23 -7.11 -8.77
N GLY A 356 10.22 -7.36 -9.61
CA GLY A 356 10.38 -7.55 -11.03
C GLY A 356 11.35 -8.69 -11.36
N THR A 357 12.31 -8.43 -12.22
CA THR A 357 13.32 -9.43 -12.66
C THR A 357 14.33 -9.81 -11.57
N GLY A 358 14.43 -9.03 -10.48
CA GLY A 358 15.28 -9.34 -9.32
C GLY A 358 14.73 -10.41 -8.38
N LEU A 359 13.55 -10.95 -8.64
CA LEU A 359 13.00 -12.06 -7.87
C LEU A 359 13.81 -13.35 -8.09
N ALA A 360 13.98 -14.14 -7.04
CA ALA A 360 14.73 -15.41 -7.09
C ALA A 360 14.22 -16.36 -8.18
N ARG A 361 12.91 -16.36 -8.48
CA ARG A 361 12.34 -17.19 -9.56
C ARG A 361 12.90 -16.85 -10.93
N TYR A 362 13.25 -15.58 -11.19
CA TYR A 362 13.85 -15.17 -12.48
C TYR A 362 15.37 -15.34 -12.47
N GLN A 363 16.03 -15.16 -11.32
CA GLN A 363 17.47 -15.39 -11.19
C GLN A 363 17.86 -16.85 -11.42
N ASN A 364 16.97 -17.78 -11.04
CA ASN A 364 17.18 -19.22 -11.22
C ASN A 364 16.56 -19.76 -12.54
N ALA A 365 15.99 -18.87 -13.36
CA ALA A 365 15.42 -19.30 -14.65
C ALA A 365 16.54 -19.47 -15.69
N VAL A 366 16.72 -20.68 -16.16
CA VAL A 366 17.59 -20.97 -17.30
C VAL A 366 16.75 -20.82 -18.56
N VAL A 367 17.18 -19.97 -19.46
CA VAL A 367 16.53 -19.79 -20.77
C VAL A 367 17.18 -20.78 -21.75
N GLU A 368 16.45 -21.80 -22.12
CA GLU A 368 16.85 -22.72 -23.16
C GLU A 368 16.13 -22.35 -24.46
N PRO A 369 16.83 -22.19 -25.57
CA PRO A 369 16.18 -22.01 -26.87
C PRO A 369 15.37 -23.26 -27.23
N ASP A 370 14.26 -23.07 -27.92
CA ASP A 370 13.46 -24.18 -28.42
C ASP A 370 14.38 -25.09 -29.25
N LYS A 371 14.25 -26.41 -29.02
CA LYS A 371 15.11 -27.45 -29.65
C LYS A 371 15.17 -27.31 -31.18
N ALA A 372 14.03 -26.99 -31.81
CA ALA A 372 13.95 -26.76 -33.26
C ALA A 372 14.75 -25.52 -33.70
N ILE A 373 14.74 -24.44 -32.88
CA ILE A 373 15.49 -23.20 -33.14
C ILE A 373 16.98 -23.43 -32.89
N ARG A 374 17.33 -24.14 -31.82
CA ARG A 374 18.70 -24.50 -31.47
C ARG A 374 19.35 -25.33 -32.57
N ASP A 375 18.65 -26.35 -33.09
CA ASP A 375 19.15 -27.22 -34.16
C ASP A 375 19.27 -26.51 -35.52
N THR A 376 18.53 -25.37 -35.69
CA THR A 376 18.59 -24.52 -36.89
C THR A 376 19.75 -23.53 -36.83
N ILE A 377 19.97 -22.90 -35.65
CA ILE A 377 21.00 -21.87 -35.47
C ILE A 377 22.39 -22.50 -35.23
N TYR A 378 22.44 -23.65 -34.56
CA TYR A 378 23.69 -24.35 -34.23
C TYR A 378 23.73 -25.80 -34.79
N PRO A 379 23.62 -25.99 -36.10
CA PRO A 379 23.55 -27.34 -36.67
C PRO A 379 24.82 -28.17 -36.49
N ASN A 380 25.94 -27.55 -36.09
CA ASN A 380 27.25 -28.21 -36.00
C ASN A 380 27.95 -28.11 -34.64
N PHE A 381 27.30 -27.60 -33.60
CA PHE A 381 27.84 -27.76 -32.27
C PHE A 381 27.60 -29.21 -31.80
N GLY A 382 28.50 -30.10 -32.19
CA GLY A 382 28.50 -31.52 -31.87
C GLY A 382 28.75 -31.80 -30.38
N LEU A 383 27.97 -31.25 -29.52
CA LEU A 383 27.80 -31.73 -28.15
C LEU A 383 26.77 -32.85 -28.21
N GLY A 384 27.28 -34.07 -28.18
CA GLY A 384 26.56 -35.32 -28.33
C GLY A 384 25.27 -35.36 -27.51
N ALA A 385 24.33 -36.12 -28.07
CA ALA A 385 22.95 -36.28 -27.61
C ALA A 385 22.78 -37.03 -26.26
N ASP A 386 23.79 -37.08 -25.40
CA ASP A 386 23.77 -37.81 -24.13
C ASP A 386 24.32 -36.96 -22.97
N MET A 387 23.66 -35.84 -22.67
CA MET A 387 23.83 -35.18 -21.35
C MET A 387 22.60 -35.44 -20.50
N ASP A 388 22.58 -36.59 -19.84
CA ASP A 388 21.87 -36.81 -18.58
C ASP A 388 22.41 -35.83 -17.52
N GLY A 389 21.51 -35.12 -16.86
CA GLY A 389 21.71 -33.94 -16.02
C GLY A 389 22.70 -34.02 -14.85
N SER A 390 23.96 -34.37 -15.11
CA SER A 390 25.06 -34.23 -14.17
C SER A 390 25.92 -33.02 -14.54
N GLN A 391 26.07 -32.10 -13.60
CA GLN A 391 26.92 -30.91 -13.62
C GLN A 391 28.27 -31.19 -14.26
N THR A 392 28.51 -30.67 -15.47
CA THR A 392 29.86 -30.52 -15.98
C THR A 392 30.36 -29.13 -15.67
N ASP A 393 31.34 -29.07 -14.78
CA ASP A 393 32.12 -27.92 -14.45
C ASP A 393 32.96 -27.51 -15.65
N PHE A 394 32.66 -26.36 -16.27
CA PHE A 394 33.34 -25.83 -17.46
C PHE A 394 34.74 -25.23 -17.15
N SER A 395 35.27 -25.46 -15.95
CA SER A 395 36.55 -24.88 -15.56
C SER A 395 37.80 -25.51 -16.25
N ASP A 396 37.65 -26.67 -16.90
CA ASP A 396 38.79 -27.42 -17.53
C ASP A 396 38.56 -27.77 -19.01
N ALA A 397 37.67 -27.07 -19.73
CA ALA A 397 37.56 -27.25 -21.17
C ALA A 397 38.73 -26.55 -21.87
N ASP A 398 39.68 -27.37 -22.30
CA ASP A 398 40.82 -26.94 -23.14
C ASP A 398 40.31 -26.54 -24.54
N LEU A 399 40.14 -25.27 -24.79
CA LEU A 399 39.65 -24.69 -26.04
C LEU A 399 40.76 -24.61 -27.12
N SER A 400 41.94 -25.18 -26.88
CA SER A 400 43.09 -25.12 -27.79
C SER A 400 42.91 -25.88 -29.11
N ASP A 401 41.94 -26.83 -29.21
CA ASP A 401 41.70 -27.64 -30.37
C ASP A 401 40.43 -27.25 -31.18
N VAL A 402 39.80 -26.15 -30.88
CA VAL A 402 38.63 -25.65 -31.61
C VAL A 402 39.08 -24.84 -32.82
N ASP A 403 38.97 -25.42 -34.02
CA ASP A 403 39.27 -24.74 -35.28
C ASP A 403 38.11 -23.83 -35.69
N PHE A 404 38.28 -22.53 -35.46
CA PHE A 404 37.32 -21.48 -35.81
C PHE A 404 37.37 -21.04 -37.27
N SER A 405 38.24 -21.66 -38.08
CA SER A 405 38.48 -21.21 -39.48
C SER A 405 37.35 -21.55 -40.46
N ASN A 406 36.40 -22.38 -40.05
CA ASN A 406 35.28 -22.84 -40.93
C ASN A 406 33.90 -22.29 -40.52
N ILE A 407 33.83 -21.25 -39.73
CA ILE A 407 32.55 -20.62 -39.39
C ILE A 407 32.22 -19.61 -40.48
N ASP A 408 31.27 -19.95 -41.33
CA ASP A 408 30.75 -19.01 -42.35
C ASP A 408 29.72 -18.09 -41.71
N PHE A 409 30.09 -16.82 -41.55
CA PHE A 409 29.21 -15.76 -41.03
C PHE A 409 28.38 -15.08 -42.13
N GLY A 410 28.29 -15.67 -43.33
CA GLY A 410 27.74 -15.04 -44.54
C GLY A 410 26.27 -14.60 -44.50
N ASP A 411 25.45 -15.07 -43.55
CA ASP A 411 24.02 -14.76 -43.47
C ASP A 411 23.60 -13.92 -42.24
N LEU A 412 24.53 -13.48 -41.41
CA LEU A 412 24.23 -12.52 -40.34
C LEU A 412 24.22 -11.09 -40.90
N LYS A 413 23.07 -10.56 -41.23
CA LYS A 413 22.86 -9.11 -41.45
C LYS A 413 23.07 -8.36 -40.13
N LEU A 414 24.32 -8.08 -39.83
CA LEU A 414 24.69 -7.05 -38.86
C LEU A 414 24.38 -5.71 -39.52
N GLY A 415 23.69 -4.82 -38.79
CA GLY A 415 23.34 -3.48 -39.28
C GLY A 415 24.58 -2.74 -39.77
N ASP A 416 24.41 -1.81 -40.68
CA ASP A 416 25.45 -1.05 -41.44
C ASP A 416 26.42 -0.21 -40.57
N ASP A 417 26.31 -0.24 -39.26
CA ASP A 417 27.14 0.48 -38.27
C ASP A 417 28.13 -0.36 -37.49
N PHE A 418 28.33 -1.66 -37.83
CA PHE A 418 29.29 -2.50 -37.14
C PHE A 418 30.66 -2.49 -37.82
N ASN A 419 31.63 -1.79 -37.23
CA ASN A 419 33.01 -1.81 -37.64
C ASN A 419 33.83 -2.75 -36.74
N PRO A 420 34.36 -3.89 -37.26
CA PRO A 420 35.14 -4.86 -36.48
C PRO A 420 36.46 -4.28 -35.96
N ASP A 421 36.98 -3.19 -36.52
CA ASP A 421 38.27 -2.62 -36.16
C ASP A 421 38.23 -1.80 -34.87
N ASP A 422 37.04 -1.50 -34.33
CA ASP A 422 36.88 -0.79 -33.05
C ASP A 422 37.11 -1.68 -31.81
N PHE A 423 37.38 -2.98 -32.00
CA PHE A 423 37.60 -3.93 -30.90
C PHE A 423 39.04 -4.43 -30.75
N ILE A 424 40.01 -3.93 -31.58
CA ILE A 424 41.38 -4.47 -31.59
C ILE A 424 42.42 -3.58 -30.90
N ASP A 425 42.07 -2.46 -30.32
CA ASP A 425 43.04 -1.61 -29.61
C ASP A 425 42.64 -1.38 -28.15
N ASP A 426 42.93 -2.31 -27.28
CA ASP A 426 43.36 -2.00 -25.90
C ASP A 426 44.14 -3.17 -25.25
N GLN A 427 45.38 -3.42 -25.73
CA GLN A 427 46.43 -4.07 -24.96
C GLN A 427 47.41 -3.02 -24.49
N GLY A 428 47.06 -2.31 -23.43
CA GLY A 428 47.92 -1.30 -22.79
C GLY A 428 47.99 -1.51 -21.29
N GLY A 429 48.98 -2.31 -20.86
CA GLY A 429 49.90 -2.09 -19.75
C GLY A 429 49.33 -1.74 -18.37
N ASN A 430 49.30 -2.72 -17.49
CA ASN A 430 49.40 -2.51 -16.03
C ASN A 430 50.63 -1.66 -15.71
N ASP A 431 50.42 -0.49 -15.08
CA ASP A 431 51.47 0.14 -14.27
C ASP A 431 50.85 0.71 -12.98
N PHE A 432 51.05 -0.01 -11.88
CA PHE A 432 50.79 0.45 -10.55
C PHE A 432 52.01 1.26 -10.09
N GLY A 433 51.96 2.56 -10.29
CA GLY A 433 52.89 3.51 -9.68
C GLY A 433 52.28 4.15 -8.43
N ALA A 434 52.76 3.78 -7.27
CA ALA A 434 52.58 4.52 -6.03
C ALA A 434 53.22 5.90 -6.15
N ASP A 435 52.51 6.97 -5.89
CA ASP A 435 53.14 8.19 -5.39
C ASP A 435 52.30 8.89 -4.33
N SER A 436 53.00 9.16 -3.24
CA SER A 436 52.60 9.88 -2.05
C SER A 436 52.75 11.39 -2.29
N GLY A 437 51.81 12.20 -1.81
CA GLY A 437 52.09 13.63 -1.68
C GLY A 437 50.89 14.53 -1.42
N ASN A 438 50.70 14.83 -0.17
CA ASN A 438 50.38 16.13 0.46
C ASN A 438 49.95 17.28 -0.46
N ASP A 439 48.79 17.94 -0.16
CA ASP A 439 48.68 19.28 0.43
C ASP A 439 47.26 19.89 0.24
N LEU A 440 46.71 20.25 1.36
CA LEU A 440 45.98 21.50 1.74
C LEU A 440 45.38 22.41 0.62
N VAL A 441 44.10 22.59 0.57
CA VAL A 441 43.29 23.76 1.08
C VAL A 441 41.82 23.38 1.16
#